data_f9c7ab589b459078a1d07d5ad843dd86
#
_entry.id   f9c7ab589b459078a1d07d5ad843dd86
#
_cell.length_a   1.000
_cell.length_b   1.000
_cell.length_c   1.000
_cell.angle_alpha   90.00
_cell.angle_beta   90.00
_cell.angle_gamma   90.00
#
_symmetry.space_group_name_H-M   'P 1'
#
loop_
_entity.id
_entity.type
_entity.pdbx_description
1 polymer ?
#
loop_
_entity_poly.entity_id
_entity_poly.type
_entity_poly.pdbx_seq_one_letter_code
_entity_poly.pdbx_strand_id
1 'polypeptide(L)'
;MKLFKNILASVKPHFLKGGKLEKMYPAYDAFETFLFVPAHTTHSGSHIRDAVDLKRTMIIVLLALMPALFFGMWNIGYQHFTAIGQEFTLMSAFTFGALKMLPLIIVSYAVGLGIEFAFAIYRGHSVNEGYLVTGMLIPMTMPIDVPLWMLAISVVFAVVIGKEVFGGTGMNIMNPALTARAFLFFAYPSYMSGDKVWIHTGGLPTVDGFSGATPLGNLAANIPLDMSMLGSFFYGCMPGSAAETSTFAILIGAAILIFTGVGSWRTILAVFAGGYIMGLLFNLWGANEFMLLPSHIHLILGGFAFGAVFMATDPVTASQTNKGKIIVGILIGMLAILIRVFNPAYPEGMMLAILFMNVFAPLVDHYVVEANIKRRLKRVKA
;
A
#
# COMPACT_ATOMS: atom_id res chain seq x y z
N MET A 1 -12.38 -29.27 -2.86
CA MET A 1 -11.18 -29.59 -2.07
C MET A 1 -10.53 -30.92 -2.46
N LYS A 2 -11.23 -32.09 -2.41
CA LYS A 2 -10.64 -33.40 -2.78
C LYS A 2 -10.11 -33.45 -4.22
N LEU A 3 -10.81 -32.82 -5.20
CA LEU A 3 -10.40 -32.78 -6.60
C LEU A 3 -9.03 -32.08 -6.77
N PHE A 4 -8.88 -30.88 -6.21
CA PHE A 4 -7.61 -30.13 -6.27
C PHE A 4 -6.45 -30.88 -5.59
N LYS A 5 -6.71 -31.52 -4.45
CA LYS A 5 -5.71 -32.34 -3.77
C LYS A 5 -5.25 -33.52 -4.63
N ASN A 6 -6.18 -34.18 -5.31
CA ASN A 6 -5.85 -35.30 -6.21
C ASN A 6 -5.06 -34.82 -7.45
N ILE A 7 -5.42 -33.69 -8.04
CA ILE A 7 -4.68 -33.09 -9.16
C ILE A 7 -3.24 -32.75 -8.74
N LEU A 8 -3.06 -32.08 -7.61
CA LEU A 8 -1.73 -31.74 -7.11
C LEU A 8 -0.93 -33.02 -6.79
N ALA A 9 -1.53 -34.02 -6.16
CA ALA A 9 -0.87 -35.27 -5.87
C ALA A 9 -0.42 -36.04 -7.12
N SER A 10 -1.22 -36.02 -8.21
CA SER A 10 -0.86 -36.67 -9.47
C SER A 10 0.28 -35.98 -10.21
N VAL A 11 0.40 -34.66 -10.06
CA VAL A 11 1.45 -33.86 -10.71
C VAL A 11 2.75 -33.84 -9.89
N LYS A 12 2.68 -33.99 -8.57
CA LYS A 12 3.79 -33.95 -7.61
C LYS A 12 5.03 -34.76 -8.02
N PRO A 13 4.92 -36.01 -8.52
CA PRO A 13 6.09 -36.80 -8.88
C PRO A 13 6.99 -36.17 -9.95
N HIS A 14 6.41 -35.34 -10.83
CA HIS A 14 7.17 -34.65 -11.88
C HIS A 14 8.08 -33.53 -11.35
N PHE A 15 7.78 -32.99 -10.18
CA PHE A 15 8.54 -31.90 -9.53
C PHE A 15 9.49 -32.38 -8.43
N LEU A 16 9.39 -33.66 -7.98
CA LEU A 16 10.30 -34.23 -7.00
C LEU A 16 11.68 -34.54 -7.63
N LYS A 17 12.67 -34.80 -6.77
CA LYS A 17 14.03 -35.18 -7.18
C LYS A 17 14.00 -36.32 -8.21
N GLY A 18 14.65 -36.09 -9.36
CA GLY A 18 14.64 -37.02 -10.50
C GLY A 18 13.47 -36.84 -11.47
N GLY A 19 12.53 -35.95 -11.23
CA GLY A 19 11.44 -35.59 -12.15
C GLY A 19 11.88 -34.59 -13.21
N LYS A 20 11.13 -34.55 -14.34
CA LYS A 20 11.43 -33.63 -15.47
C LYS A 20 11.40 -32.15 -15.10
N LEU A 21 10.66 -31.78 -14.07
CA LEU A 21 10.43 -30.40 -13.62
C LEU A 21 10.99 -30.15 -12.22
N GLU A 22 12.02 -30.88 -11.79
CA GLU A 22 12.64 -30.75 -10.47
C GLU A 22 13.03 -29.29 -10.12
N LYS A 23 13.60 -28.56 -11.07
CA LYS A 23 13.98 -27.15 -10.88
C LYS A 23 12.78 -26.22 -10.57
N MET A 24 11.59 -26.60 -10.98
CA MET A 24 10.35 -25.83 -10.74
C MET A 24 9.64 -26.24 -9.44
N TYR A 25 10.25 -27.09 -8.62
CA TYR A 25 9.70 -27.50 -7.34
C TYR A 25 9.27 -26.32 -6.45
N PRO A 26 10.03 -25.19 -6.35
CA PRO A 26 9.59 -24.04 -5.55
C PRO A 26 8.24 -23.46 -5.98
N ALA A 27 7.96 -23.44 -7.28
CA ALA A 27 6.67 -22.96 -7.79
C ALA A 27 5.53 -23.95 -7.44
N TYR A 28 5.78 -25.26 -7.61
CA TYR A 28 4.80 -26.28 -7.20
C TYR A 28 4.50 -26.19 -5.70
N ASP A 29 5.52 -26.13 -4.86
CA ASP A 29 5.41 -26.02 -3.40
C ASP A 29 4.62 -24.76 -2.99
N ALA A 30 4.83 -23.64 -3.66
CA ALA A 30 4.08 -22.41 -3.42
C ALA A 30 2.57 -22.62 -3.66
N PHE A 31 2.18 -23.27 -4.76
CA PHE A 31 0.77 -23.58 -5.05
C PHE A 31 0.18 -24.61 -4.07
N GLU A 32 0.93 -25.68 -3.76
CA GLU A 32 0.48 -26.71 -2.82
C GLU A 32 0.24 -26.10 -1.44
N THR A 33 1.20 -25.30 -0.95
CA THR A 33 1.12 -24.68 0.37
C THR A 33 0.19 -23.48 0.45
N PHE A 34 -0.11 -22.82 -0.67
CA PHE A 34 -1.16 -21.79 -0.73
C PHE A 34 -2.56 -22.39 -0.56
N LEU A 35 -2.83 -23.52 -1.21
CA LEU A 35 -4.13 -24.20 -1.14
C LEU A 35 -4.31 -25.07 0.10
N PHE A 36 -3.21 -25.64 0.60
CA PHE A 36 -3.24 -26.59 1.70
C PHE A 36 -2.16 -26.27 2.72
N VAL A 37 -2.44 -26.54 4.00
CA VAL A 37 -1.47 -26.39 5.09
C VAL A 37 -0.33 -27.39 4.88
N PRO A 38 0.95 -26.95 4.95
CA PRO A 38 2.09 -27.86 4.85
C PRO A 38 2.06 -28.95 5.92
N ALA A 39 2.29 -30.19 5.50
CA ALA A 39 2.34 -31.33 6.41
C ALA A 39 3.77 -31.67 6.91
N HIS A 40 4.70 -30.69 6.82
CA HIS A 40 6.07 -30.88 7.28
C HIS A 40 6.13 -31.02 8.79
N THR A 41 6.72 -32.10 9.25
CA THR A 41 7.01 -32.38 10.66
C THR A 41 8.50 -32.52 10.87
N THR A 42 9.01 -32.24 12.07
CA THR A 42 10.40 -32.48 12.43
C THR A 42 10.64 -33.98 12.48
N HIS A 43 11.80 -34.42 12.00
CA HIS A 43 12.21 -35.84 12.03
C HIS A 43 12.82 -36.25 13.39
N SER A 44 13.25 -35.30 14.22
CA SER A 44 13.83 -35.52 15.54
C SER A 44 13.56 -34.34 16.46
N GLY A 45 13.40 -34.59 17.75
CA GLY A 45 13.11 -33.58 18.76
C GLY A 45 11.66 -33.14 18.83
N SER A 46 11.40 -32.07 19.56
CA SER A 46 10.05 -31.52 19.73
C SER A 46 9.59 -30.80 18.46
N HIS A 47 8.36 -31.07 18.00
CA HIS A 47 7.71 -30.34 16.89
C HIS A 47 6.99 -29.14 17.46
N ILE A 48 7.51 -27.94 17.17
CA ILE A 48 6.89 -26.66 17.54
C ILE A 48 6.36 -26.02 16.26
N ARG A 49 5.08 -25.66 16.25
CA ARG A 49 4.44 -24.97 15.14
C ARG A 49 3.79 -23.70 15.64
N ASP A 50 4.00 -22.60 14.91
CA ASP A 50 3.33 -21.34 15.19
C ASP A 50 1.83 -21.45 14.90
N ALA A 51 0.99 -20.80 15.71
CA ALA A 51 -0.46 -20.74 15.52
C ALA A 51 -0.84 -19.86 14.31
N VAL A 52 -0.04 -18.85 14.01
CA VAL A 52 -0.23 -17.91 12.90
C VAL A 52 1.01 -17.94 12.01
N ASP A 53 0.87 -18.50 10.82
CA ASP A 53 1.91 -18.51 9.81
C ASP A 53 1.90 -17.20 8.98
N LEU A 54 2.96 -16.98 8.20
CA LEU A 54 3.10 -15.81 7.34
C LEU A 54 1.93 -15.65 6.37
N LYS A 55 1.41 -16.76 5.81
CA LYS A 55 0.27 -16.77 4.88
C LYS A 55 -1.00 -16.20 5.52
N ARG A 56 -1.30 -16.61 6.76
CA ARG A 56 -2.44 -16.10 7.51
C ARG A 56 -2.30 -14.61 7.80
N THR A 57 -1.10 -14.17 8.15
CA THR A 57 -0.81 -12.75 8.35
C THR A 57 -1.05 -11.95 7.06
N MET A 58 -0.54 -12.43 5.92
CA MET A 58 -0.75 -11.75 4.62
C MET A 58 -2.22 -11.73 4.20
N ILE A 59 -2.98 -12.81 4.41
CA ILE A 59 -4.42 -12.85 4.10
C ILE A 59 -5.19 -11.86 4.98
N ILE A 60 -4.83 -11.69 6.25
CA ILE A 60 -5.48 -10.71 7.13
C ILE A 60 -5.27 -9.28 6.58
N VAL A 61 -4.07 -8.96 6.10
CA VAL A 61 -3.80 -7.66 5.47
C VAL A 61 -4.64 -7.49 4.20
N LEU A 62 -4.75 -8.52 3.35
CA LEU A 62 -5.62 -8.47 2.17
C LEU A 62 -7.09 -8.24 2.56
N LEU A 63 -7.60 -8.93 3.58
CA LEU A 63 -8.97 -8.72 4.08
C LEU A 63 -9.17 -7.30 4.61
N ALA A 64 -8.16 -6.74 5.26
CA ALA A 64 -8.19 -5.35 5.73
C ALA A 64 -8.19 -4.31 4.59
N LEU A 65 -7.65 -4.66 3.41
CA LEU A 65 -7.68 -3.82 2.20
C LEU A 65 -9.04 -3.87 1.47
N MET A 66 -9.83 -4.95 1.65
CA MET A 66 -11.08 -5.15 0.90
C MET A 66 -12.10 -4.00 1.03
N PRO A 67 -12.37 -3.43 2.22
CA PRO A 67 -13.29 -2.29 2.32
C PRO A 67 -12.89 -1.10 1.45
N ALA A 68 -11.59 -0.74 1.45
CA ALA A 68 -11.06 0.34 0.63
C ALA A 68 -11.11 0.00 -0.87
N LEU A 69 -10.81 -1.25 -1.24
CA LEU A 69 -10.87 -1.72 -2.62
C LEU A 69 -12.31 -1.66 -3.17
N PHE A 70 -13.29 -2.21 -2.45
CA PHE A 70 -14.68 -2.21 -2.91
C PHE A 70 -15.26 -0.81 -3.00
N PHE A 71 -14.95 0.05 -2.03
CA PHE A 71 -15.33 1.45 -2.11
C PHE A 71 -14.67 2.13 -3.30
N GLY A 72 -13.38 1.91 -3.53
CA GLY A 72 -12.63 2.46 -4.66
C GLY A 72 -13.23 2.06 -6.00
N MET A 73 -13.59 0.77 -6.18
CA MET A 73 -14.28 0.30 -7.39
C MET A 73 -15.60 1.03 -7.61
N TRP A 74 -16.39 1.23 -6.56
CA TRP A 74 -17.62 1.99 -6.67
C TRP A 74 -17.36 3.47 -6.98
N ASN A 75 -16.40 4.10 -6.30
CA ASN A 75 -16.06 5.52 -6.50
C ASN A 75 -15.57 5.81 -7.92
N ILE A 76 -14.78 4.93 -8.53
CA ILE A 76 -14.33 5.06 -9.93
C ILE A 76 -15.53 5.20 -10.87
N GLY A 77 -16.54 4.33 -10.73
CA GLY A 77 -17.75 4.41 -11.54
C GLY A 77 -18.61 5.64 -11.19
N TYR A 78 -18.73 5.96 -9.89
CA TYR A 78 -19.42 7.16 -9.42
C TYR A 78 -18.87 8.43 -10.08
N GLN A 79 -17.55 8.61 -10.05
CA GLN A 79 -16.87 9.76 -10.65
C GLN A 79 -17.03 9.77 -12.17
N HIS A 80 -16.94 8.60 -12.84
CA HIS A 80 -17.14 8.49 -14.28
C HIS A 80 -18.53 8.95 -14.69
N PHE A 81 -19.60 8.36 -14.13
CA PHE A 81 -20.98 8.68 -14.52
C PHE A 81 -21.36 10.13 -14.16
N THR A 82 -20.86 10.62 -13.04
CA THR A 82 -21.06 12.03 -12.66
C THR A 82 -20.38 12.97 -13.66
N ALA A 83 -19.17 12.66 -14.12
CA ALA A 83 -18.43 13.46 -15.08
C ALA A 83 -19.11 13.56 -16.44
N ILE A 84 -19.77 12.51 -16.92
CA ILE A 84 -20.49 12.49 -18.20
C ILE A 84 -21.98 12.84 -18.06
N GLY A 85 -22.47 13.12 -16.85
CA GLY A 85 -23.86 13.51 -16.61
C GLY A 85 -24.89 12.39 -16.84
N GLN A 86 -24.50 11.12 -16.70
CA GLN A 86 -25.41 9.98 -16.85
C GLN A 86 -25.97 9.52 -15.50
N GLU A 87 -27.25 9.17 -15.49
CA GLU A 87 -27.84 8.48 -14.35
C GLU A 87 -27.25 7.09 -14.17
N PHE A 88 -27.01 6.68 -12.95
CA PHE A 88 -26.41 5.39 -12.63
C PHE A 88 -27.03 4.75 -11.38
N THR A 89 -26.92 3.45 -11.28
CA THR A 89 -27.24 2.68 -10.07
C THR A 89 -25.96 2.34 -9.32
N LEU A 90 -26.10 1.99 -8.06
CA LEU A 90 -24.95 1.52 -7.24
C LEU A 90 -24.21 0.37 -7.93
N MET A 91 -24.95 -0.57 -8.51
CA MET A 91 -24.37 -1.75 -9.18
C MET A 91 -23.67 -1.38 -10.49
N SER A 92 -24.21 -0.44 -11.29
CA SER A 92 -23.55 -0.01 -12.55
C SER A 92 -22.26 0.72 -12.27
N ALA A 93 -22.22 1.59 -11.25
CA ALA A 93 -21.00 2.25 -10.83
C ALA A 93 -19.94 1.25 -10.33
N PHE A 94 -20.35 0.30 -9.49
CA PHE A 94 -19.44 -0.74 -8.99
C PHE A 94 -18.88 -1.61 -10.11
N THR A 95 -19.73 -2.10 -11.02
CA THR A 95 -19.28 -2.98 -12.12
C THR A 95 -18.36 -2.25 -13.09
N PHE A 96 -18.63 -0.99 -13.39
CA PHE A 96 -17.75 -0.18 -14.23
C PHE A 96 -16.35 -0.04 -13.59
N GLY A 97 -16.28 0.37 -12.33
CA GLY A 97 -15.00 0.52 -11.63
C GLY A 97 -14.27 -0.82 -11.43
N ALA A 98 -15.01 -1.90 -11.16
CA ALA A 98 -14.42 -3.23 -11.07
C ALA A 98 -13.78 -3.67 -12.41
N LEU A 99 -14.44 -3.44 -13.54
CA LEU A 99 -13.91 -3.74 -14.87
C LEU A 99 -12.65 -2.93 -15.20
N LYS A 100 -12.53 -1.71 -14.69
CA LYS A 100 -11.33 -0.87 -14.86
C LYS A 100 -10.20 -1.28 -13.92
N MET A 101 -10.51 -1.62 -12.68
CA MET A 101 -9.54 -1.99 -11.65
C MET A 101 -8.97 -3.40 -11.85
N LEU A 102 -9.79 -4.35 -12.31
CA LEU A 102 -9.41 -5.75 -12.45
C LEU A 102 -8.18 -5.98 -13.35
N PRO A 103 -8.06 -5.37 -14.56
CA PRO A 103 -6.86 -5.50 -15.38
C PRO A 103 -5.58 -5.03 -14.69
N LEU A 104 -5.64 -3.95 -13.91
CA LEU A 104 -4.50 -3.45 -13.15
C LEU A 104 -4.06 -4.47 -12.09
N ILE A 105 -5.02 -5.06 -11.37
CA ILE A 105 -4.75 -6.10 -10.38
C ILE A 105 -4.14 -7.33 -11.05
N ILE A 106 -4.72 -7.81 -12.15
CA ILE A 106 -4.23 -8.99 -12.88
C ILE A 106 -2.79 -8.78 -13.36
N VAL A 107 -2.49 -7.64 -13.97
CA VAL A 107 -1.14 -7.33 -14.46
C VAL A 107 -0.14 -7.22 -13.30
N SER A 108 -0.52 -6.57 -12.21
CA SER A 108 0.33 -6.47 -11.02
C SER A 108 0.71 -7.87 -10.51
N TYR A 109 -0.26 -8.75 -10.30
CA TYR A 109 0.00 -10.10 -9.81
C TYR A 109 0.73 -10.97 -10.84
N ALA A 110 0.34 -10.94 -12.11
CA ALA A 110 0.96 -11.78 -13.13
C ALA A 110 2.45 -11.45 -13.31
N VAL A 111 2.77 -10.16 -13.41
CA VAL A 111 4.16 -9.70 -13.59
C VAL A 111 4.98 -9.93 -12.33
N GLY A 112 4.47 -9.51 -11.18
CA GLY A 112 5.25 -9.57 -9.95
C GLY A 112 5.46 -10.99 -9.42
N LEU A 113 4.41 -11.82 -9.37
CA LEU A 113 4.58 -13.24 -9.02
C LEU A 113 5.43 -13.97 -10.04
N GLY A 114 5.32 -13.65 -11.35
CA GLY A 114 6.16 -14.22 -12.38
C GLY A 114 7.64 -13.97 -12.11
N ILE A 115 8.01 -12.74 -11.71
CA ILE A 115 9.38 -12.40 -11.36
C ILE A 115 9.82 -13.13 -10.08
N GLU A 116 8.99 -13.13 -9.02
CA GLU A 116 9.34 -13.82 -7.79
C GLU A 116 9.53 -15.33 -7.99
N PHE A 117 8.67 -15.96 -8.78
CA PHE A 117 8.85 -17.37 -9.14
C PHE A 117 10.14 -17.61 -9.92
N ALA A 118 10.47 -16.74 -10.87
CA ALA A 118 11.72 -16.84 -11.62
C ALA A 118 12.95 -16.74 -10.71
N PHE A 119 12.97 -15.78 -9.78
CA PHE A 119 14.05 -15.65 -8.78
C PHE A 119 14.09 -16.82 -7.80
N ALA A 120 12.95 -17.30 -7.31
CA ALA A 120 12.88 -18.45 -6.42
C ALA A 120 13.41 -19.73 -7.08
N ILE A 121 13.05 -19.97 -8.35
CA ILE A 121 13.57 -21.10 -9.14
C ILE A 121 15.08 -20.96 -9.36
N TYR A 122 15.55 -19.75 -9.72
CA TYR A 122 16.96 -19.51 -9.97
C TYR A 122 17.82 -19.69 -8.71
N ARG A 123 17.36 -19.17 -7.57
CA ARG A 123 18.08 -19.26 -6.28
C ARG A 123 17.82 -20.56 -5.52
N GLY A 124 16.84 -21.36 -5.91
CA GLY A 124 16.50 -22.64 -5.27
C GLY A 124 15.89 -22.52 -3.88
N HIS A 125 15.21 -21.40 -3.57
CA HIS A 125 14.48 -21.23 -2.30
C HIS A 125 12.94 -21.24 -2.51
N SER A 126 12.20 -21.39 -1.41
CA SER A 126 10.74 -21.32 -1.44
C SER A 126 10.26 -19.92 -1.79
N VAL A 127 9.12 -19.84 -2.48
CA VAL A 127 8.45 -18.55 -2.79
C VAL A 127 7.81 -17.99 -1.53
N ASN A 128 8.04 -16.72 -1.25
CA ASN A 128 7.46 -16.02 -0.11
C ASN A 128 6.15 -15.31 -0.49
N GLU A 129 5.15 -15.38 0.36
CA GLU A 129 3.82 -14.83 0.11
C GLU A 129 3.72 -13.31 0.30
N GLY A 130 4.81 -12.62 0.64
CA GLY A 130 4.82 -11.16 0.85
C GLY A 130 4.35 -10.35 -0.35
N TYR A 131 4.53 -10.87 -1.56
CA TYR A 131 4.06 -10.19 -2.77
C TYR A 131 2.53 -10.14 -2.89
N LEU A 132 1.80 -11.01 -2.24
CA LEU A 132 0.33 -10.97 -2.27
C LEU A 132 -0.21 -9.61 -1.79
N VAL A 133 0.38 -9.05 -0.76
CA VAL A 133 0.02 -7.71 -0.27
C VAL A 133 0.55 -6.63 -1.20
N THR A 134 1.82 -6.68 -1.59
CA THR A 134 2.42 -5.70 -2.51
C THR A 134 1.67 -5.65 -3.84
N GLY A 135 1.33 -6.81 -4.41
CA GLY A 135 0.61 -6.91 -5.68
C GLY A 135 -0.79 -6.32 -5.65
N MET A 136 -1.44 -6.27 -4.48
CA MET A 136 -2.71 -5.58 -4.28
C MET A 136 -2.52 -4.08 -4.03
N LEU A 137 -1.54 -3.69 -3.23
CA LEU A 137 -1.27 -2.30 -2.89
C LEU A 137 -0.90 -1.45 -4.12
N ILE A 138 -0.11 -2.01 -5.06
CA ILE A 138 0.33 -1.28 -6.26
C ILE A 138 -0.86 -0.71 -7.04
N PRO A 139 -1.81 -1.52 -7.56
CA PRO A 139 -2.93 -0.99 -8.35
C PRO A 139 -3.86 -0.08 -7.55
N MET A 140 -4.00 -0.29 -6.22
CA MET A 140 -4.85 0.54 -5.37
C MET A 140 -4.37 1.98 -5.26
N THR A 141 -3.06 2.21 -5.43
CA THR A 141 -2.42 3.53 -5.30
C THR A 141 -2.21 4.25 -6.63
N MET A 142 -2.56 3.61 -7.76
CA MET A 142 -2.36 4.18 -9.09
C MET A 142 -3.59 4.95 -9.56
N PRO A 143 -3.41 5.90 -10.50
CA PRO A 143 -4.51 6.42 -11.30
C PRO A 143 -5.13 5.32 -12.16
N ILE A 144 -6.45 5.42 -12.42
CA ILE A 144 -7.19 4.34 -13.08
C ILE A 144 -6.83 4.17 -14.56
N ASP A 145 -6.38 5.22 -15.23
CA ASP A 145 -6.06 5.22 -16.65
C ASP A 145 -4.56 4.99 -16.95
N VAL A 146 -3.79 4.50 -15.97
CA VAL A 146 -2.40 4.13 -16.20
C VAL A 146 -2.34 2.97 -17.21
N PRO A 147 -1.58 3.11 -18.32
CA PRO A 147 -1.38 2.04 -19.28
C PRO A 147 -0.80 0.79 -18.63
N LEU A 148 -1.36 -0.38 -18.95
CA LEU A 148 -0.97 -1.66 -18.33
C LEU A 148 0.53 -1.98 -18.48
N TRP A 149 1.16 -1.59 -19.61
CA TRP A 149 2.58 -1.78 -19.81
C TRP A 149 3.44 -0.90 -18.89
N MET A 150 3.01 0.33 -18.58
CA MET A 150 3.71 1.20 -17.62
C MET A 150 3.61 0.59 -16.21
N LEU A 151 2.43 0.11 -15.83
CA LEU A 151 2.25 -0.62 -14.58
C LEU A 151 3.16 -1.84 -14.52
N ALA A 152 3.23 -2.64 -15.60
CA ALA A 152 4.10 -3.81 -15.68
C ALA A 152 5.58 -3.46 -15.46
N ILE A 153 6.08 -2.41 -16.12
CA ILE A 153 7.50 -1.96 -15.95
C ILE A 153 7.74 -1.48 -14.52
N SER A 154 6.79 -0.76 -13.91
CA SER A 154 6.93 -0.29 -12.52
C SER A 154 6.98 -1.45 -11.53
N VAL A 155 6.19 -2.49 -11.76
CA VAL A 155 6.22 -3.73 -10.98
C VAL A 155 7.56 -4.43 -11.14
N VAL A 156 8.08 -4.55 -12.39
CA VAL A 156 9.41 -5.11 -12.64
C VAL A 156 10.47 -4.32 -11.85
N PHE A 157 10.46 -3.00 -11.96
CA PHE A 157 11.42 -2.16 -11.24
C PHE A 157 11.33 -2.36 -9.72
N ALA A 158 10.11 -2.31 -9.16
CA ALA A 158 9.91 -2.44 -7.72
C ALA A 158 10.31 -3.83 -7.18
N VAL A 159 9.97 -4.89 -7.91
CA VAL A 159 10.29 -6.27 -7.48
C VAL A 159 11.78 -6.56 -7.69
N VAL A 160 12.35 -6.27 -8.85
CA VAL A 160 13.75 -6.58 -9.12
C VAL A 160 14.67 -5.66 -8.32
N ILE A 161 14.56 -4.34 -8.51
CA ILE A 161 15.48 -3.37 -7.91
C ILE A 161 15.12 -3.09 -6.44
N GLY A 162 13.82 -2.94 -6.13
CA GLY A 162 13.38 -2.58 -4.77
C GLY A 162 13.39 -3.75 -3.77
N LYS A 163 13.40 -5.02 -4.26
CA LYS A 163 13.25 -6.18 -3.39
C LYS A 163 14.29 -7.28 -3.66
N GLU A 164 14.34 -7.85 -4.87
CA GLU A 164 15.15 -9.03 -5.16
C GLU A 164 16.66 -8.76 -5.14
N VAL A 165 17.11 -7.58 -5.57
CA VAL A 165 18.54 -7.18 -5.48
C VAL A 165 19.04 -7.17 -4.03
N PHE A 166 18.18 -6.83 -3.08
CA PHE A 166 18.54 -6.82 -1.65
C PHE A 166 18.45 -8.20 -0.98
N GLY A 167 17.92 -9.22 -1.63
CA GLY A 167 17.81 -10.58 -1.09
C GLY A 167 16.40 -11.16 -1.06
N GLY A 168 15.40 -10.43 -1.53
CA GLY A 168 13.99 -10.87 -1.59
C GLY A 168 13.16 -10.40 -0.41
N THR A 169 12.06 -11.13 -0.13
CA THR A 169 11.11 -10.76 0.93
C THR A 169 11.78 -10.70 2.29
N GLY A 170 11.62 -9.58 3.00
CA GLY A 170 12.18 -9.35 4.32
C GLY A 170 13.54 -8.65 4.34
N MET A 171 14.18 -8.46 3.17
CA MET A 171 15.48 -7.79 3.02
C MET A 171 15.38 -6.44 2.30
N ASN A 172 14.20 -6.07 1.82
CA ASN A 172 13.97 -4.79 1.14
C ASN A 172 14.10 -3.60 2.10
N ILE A 173 14.82 -2.57 1.65
CA ILE A 173 15.04 -1.34 2.44
C ILE A 173 13.82 -0.43 2.36
N MET A 174 13.17 -0.36 1.20
CA MET A 174 12.00 0.48 0.94
C MET A 174 10.77 -0.38 0.66
N ASN A 175 9.58 0.17 0.91
CA ASN A 175 8.32 -0.47 0.58
C ASN A 175 8.20 -0.64 -0.95
N PRO A 176 8.05 -1.88 -1.49
CA PRO A 176 8.06 -2.10 -2.93
C PRO A 176 6.85 -1.48 -3.65
N ALA A 177 5.68 -1.40 -3.01
CA ALA A 177 4.50 -0.77 -3.62
C ALA A 177 4.72 0.73 -3.83
N LEU A 178 5.29 1.42 -2.82
CA LEU A 178 5.65 2.83 -2.96
C LEU A 178 6.81 3.04 -3.93
N THR A 179 7.74 2.09 -4.03
CA THR A 179 8.83 2.13 -5.01
C THR A 179 8.29 2.06 -6.45
N ALA A 180 7.27 1.20 -6.71
CA ALA A 180 6.60 1.15 -8.01
C ALA A 180 5.92 2.48 -8.35
N ARG A 181 5.19 3.05 -7.39
CA ARG A 181 4.52 4.35 -7.56
C ARG A 181 5.51 5.48 -7.79
N ALA A 182 6.61 5.52 -7.01
CA ALA A 182 7.66 6.51 -7.18
C ALA A 182 8.31 6.43 -8.56
N PHE A 183 8.60 5.22 -9.04
CA PHE A 183 9.15 5.02 -10.37
C PHE A 183 8.24 5.62 -11.44
N LEU A 184 6.94 5.32 -11.41
CA LEU A 184 5.99 5.89 -12.38
C LEU A 184 5.86 7.41 -12.25
N PHE A 185 5.82 7.91 -11.03
CA PHE A 185 5.70 9.35 -10.78
C PHE A 185 6.87 10.14 -11.37
N PHE A 186 8.10 9.63 -11.25
CA PHE A 186 9.28 10.30 -11.79
C PHE A 186 9.51 10.02 -13.28
N ALA A 187 9.21 8.80 -13.76
CA ALA A 187 9.44 8.43 -15.16
C ALA A 187 8.32 8.91 -16.09
N TYR A 188 7.06 8.92 -15.61
CA TYR A 188 5.87 9.22 -16.41
C TYR A 188 4.92 10.16 -15.66
N PRO A 189 5.35 11.39 -15.29
CA PRO A 189 4.57 12.30 -14.45
C PRO A 189 3.21 12.67 -15.04
N SER A 190 3.08 12.77 -16.35
CA SER A 190 1.83 13.10 -17.04
C SER A 190 0.72 12.06 -16.88
N TYR A 191 1.06 10.82 -16.52
CA TYR A 191 0.10 9.74 -16.22
C TYR A 191 -0.15 9.57 -14.73
N MET A 192 0.62 10.23 -13.88
CA MET A 192 0.55 10.07 -12.41
C MET A 192 0.08 11.34 -11.70
N SER A 193 0.05 12.48 -12.37
CA SER A 193 -0.32 13.77 -11.80
C SER A 193 -1.08 14.62 -12.81
N GLY A 194 -1.89 15.54 -12.31
CA GLY A 194 -2.72 16.44 -13.13
C GLY A 194 -4.20 16.12 -13.04
N ASP A 195 -5.03 16.95 -13.63
CA ASP A 195 -6.49 16.91 -13.48
C ASP A 195 -7.18 15.82 -14.32
N LYS A 196 -6.48 15.27 -15.32
CA LYS A 196 -7.06 14.34 -16.30
C LYS A 196 -6.86 12.87 -15.98
N VAL A 197 -6.03 12.54 -14.96
CA VAL A 197 -5.60 11.16 -14.71
C VAL A 197 -6.47 10.42 -13.69
N TRP A 198 -7.28 11.15 -12.90
CA TRP A 198 -8.00 10.58 -11.78
C TRP A 198 -9.40 10.09 -12.13
N ILE A 199 -10.00 10.62 -13.19
CA ILE A 199 -11.37 10.28 -13.61
C ILE A 199 -11.33 9.80 -15.05
N HIS A 200 -11.78 8.57 -15.28
CA HIS A 200 -11.89 8.02 -16.62
C HIS A 200 -13.10 8.61 -17.34
N THR A 201 -12.87 9.39 -18.38
CA THR A 201 -13.95 9.94 -19.24
C THR A 201 -14.15 9.14 -20.51
N GLY A 202 -13.15 8.33 -20.92
CA GLY A 202 -13.21 7.54 -22.16
C GLY A 202 -13.28 8.37 -23.44
N GLY A 203 -12.92 9.67 -23.37
CA GLY A 203 -13.07 10.61 -24.50
C GLY A 203 -14.50 11.08 -24.74
N LEU A 204 -15.45 10.73 -23.87
CA LEU A 204 -16.83 11.21 -23.93
C LEU A 204 -16.90 12.69 -23.51
N PRO A 205 -17.87 13.47 -24.05
CA PRO A 205 -18.10 14.84 -23.61
C PRO A 205 -18.49 14.84 -22.12
N THR A 206 -17.85 15.73 -21.37
CA THR A 206 -18.14 15.94 -19.95
C THR A 206 -19.17 17.04 -19.76
N VAL A 207 -19.80 17.07 -18.58
CA VAL A 207 -20.73 18.16 -18.23
C VAL A 207 -20.01 19.51 -18.19
N ASP A 208 -20.75 20.59 -18.47
CA ASP A 208 -20.22 21.95 -18.46
C ASP A 208 -19.59 22.28 -17.07
N GLY A 209 -18.40 22.87 -17.09
CA GLY A 209 -17.69 23.24 -15.87
C GLY A 209 -17.03 22.07 -15.14
N PHE A 210 -16.97 20.87 -15.74
CA PHE A 210 -16.30 19.71 -15.14
C PHE A 210 -14.80 19.96 -14.98
N SER A 211 -14.29 19.71 -13.78
CA SER A 211 -12.87 19.62 -13.46
C SER A 211 -12.57 18.27 -12.82
N GLY A 212 -11.60 17.53 -13.36
CA GLY A 212 -11.10 16.29 -12.77
C GLY A 212 -10.07 16.51 -11.66
N ALA A 213 -9.87 17.76 -11.21
CA ALA A 213 -8.91 18.09 -10.19
C ALA A 213 -9.27 17.45 -8.84
N THR A 214 -8.24 16.93 -8.15
CA THR A 214 -8.41 16.43 -6.77
C THR A 214 -8.50 17.62 -5.79
N PRO A 215 -9.08 17.42 -4.60
CA PRO A 215 -9.08 18.48 -3.56
C PRO A 215 -7.67 19.02 -3.26
N LEU A 216 -6.66 18.15 -3.25
CA LEU A 216 -5.27 18.57 -3.07
C LEU A 216 -4.71 19.32 -4.28
N GLY A 217 -5.13 18.97 -5.49
CA GLY A 217 -4.79 19.70 -6.72
C GLY A 217 -5.36 21.12 -6.71
N ASN A 218 -6.60 21.28 -6.27
CA ASN A 218 -7.22 22.60 -6.11
C ASN A 218 -6.45 23.48 -5.11
N LEU A 219 -6.11 22.94 -3.95
CA LEU A 219 -5.28 23.65 -2.95
C LEU A 219 -3.91 24.04 -3.50
N ALA A 220 -3.28 23.16 -4.30
CA ALA A 220 -2.00 23.46 -4.94
C ALA A 220 -2.12 24.61 -5.97
N ALA A 221 -3.29 24.80 -6.57
CA ALA A 221 -3.62 25.91 -7.44
C ALA A 221 -4.12 27.15 -6.67
N ASN A 222 -4.03 27.16 -5.33
CA ASN A 222 -4.57 28.18 -4.43
C ASN A 222 -6.10 28.41 -4.58
N ILE A 223 -6.85 27.34 -4.87
CA ILE A 223 -8.31 27.34 -4.88
C ILE A 223 -8.78 26.80 -3.52
N PRO A 224 -9.51 27.57 -2.72
CA PRO A 224 -9.99 27.14 -1.42
C PRO A 224 -10.98 25.98 -1.55
N LEU A 225 -10.97 25.05 -0.59
CA LEU A 225 -11.91 23.93 -0.55
C LEU A 225 -13.25 24.36 0.02
N ASP A 226 -14.33 23.86 -0.56
CA ASP A 226 -15.65 23.99 0.01
C ASP A 226 -15.81 23.08 1.24
N MET A 227 -15.84 23.70 2.41
CA MET A 227 -15.94 23.00 3.70
C MET A 227 -17.30 22.35 3.92
N SER A 228 -18.33 22.67 3.12
CA SER A 228 -19.62 21.97 3.15
C SER A 228 -19.50 20.50 2.70
N MET A 229 -18.45 20.18 1.92
CA MET A 229 -18.18 18.84 1.37
C MET A 229 -17.37 17.92 2.31
N LEU A 230 -17.14 18.30 3.57
CA LEU A 230 -16.36 17.49 4.53
C LEU A 230 -16.83 16.04 4.63
N GLY A 231 -18.15 15.82 4.63
CA GLY A 231 -18.72 14.47 4.60
C GLY A 231 -18.24 13.68 3.37
N SER A 232 -18.30 14.29 2.19
CA SER A 232 -17.84 13.68 0.95
C SER A 232 -16.35 13.36 0.98
N PHE A 233 -15.51 14.20 1.59
CA PHE A 233 -14.08 13.93 1.77
C PHE A 233 -13.81 12.75 2.71
N PHE A 234 -14.54 12.67 3.82
CA PHE A 234 -14.39 11.57 4.78
C PHE A 234 -14.85 10.22 4.22
N TYR A 235 -16.02 10.21 3.56
CA TYR A 235 -16.51 9.00 2.89
C TYR A 235 -15.73 8.67 1.60
N GLY A 236 -15.06 9.66 0.98
CA GLY A 236 -14.18 9.45 -0.18
C GLY A 236 -14.85 9.62 -1.53
N CYS A 237 -16.03 10.29 -1.60
CA CYS A 237 -16.72 10.61 -2.85
C CYS A 237 -16.01 11.78 -3.57
N MET A 238 -14.73 11.60 -3.90
CA MET A 238 -13.86 12.61 -4.52
C MET A 238 -12.92 11.97 -5.53
N PRO A 239 -12.40 12.74 -6.52
CA PRO A 239 -11.35 12.26 -7.41
C PRO A 239 -10.07 11.92 -6.64
N GLY A 240 -9.37 10.85 -7.05
CA GLY A 240 -8.10 10.43 -6.44
C GLY A 240 -7.62 9.08 -6.94
N SER A 241 -6.61 8.52 -6.28
CA SER A 241 -6.08 7.19 -6.56
C SER A 241 -7.17 6.12 -6.41
N ALA A 242 -7.02 5.00 -7.11
CA ALA A 242 -8.06 4.01 -7.30
C ALA A 242 -8.77 3.54 -6.00
N ALA A 243 -8.07 3.43 -4.87
CA ALA A 243 -8.67 2.96 -3.60
C ALA A 243 -8.16 3.71 -2.35
N GLU A 244 -7.56 4.89 -2.52
CA GLU A 244 -7.03 5.69 -1.40
C GLU A 244 -8.00 6.76 -0.89
N THR A 245 -9.15 6.94 -1.55
CA THR A 245 -10.03 8.10 -1.33
C THR A 245 -10.84 8.04 -0.04
N SER A 246 -11.32 6.85 0.38
CA SER A 246 -12.23 6.71 1.51
C SER A 246 -11.51 6.51 2.84
N THR A 247 -11.41 7.58 3.62
CA THR A 247 -10.89 7.47 5.00
C THR A 247 -11.74 6.53 5.85
N PHE A 248 -13.07 6.54 5.69
CA PHE A 248 -13.96 5.64 6.43
C PHE A 248 -13.65 4.16 6.15
N ALA A 249 -13.55 3.76 4.89
CA ALA A 249 -13.24 2.39 4.51
C ALA A 249 -11.82 1.97 4.97
N ILE A 250 -10.85 2.89 4.92
CA ILE A 250 -9.50 2.68 5.42
C ILE A 250 -9.49 2.46 6.94
N LEU A 251 -10.30 3.20 7.71
CA LEU A 251 -10.41 3.02 9.16
C LEU A 251 -11.04 1.67 9.54
N ILE A 252 -11.96 1.13 8.74
CA ILE A 252 -12.44 -0.26 8.91
C ILE A 252 -11.27 -1.25 8.75
N GLY A 253 -10.46 -1.07 7.72
CA GLY A 253 -9.23 -1.87 7.53
C GLY A 253 -8.24 -1.71 8.68
N ALA A 254 -8.04 -0.49 9.19
CA ALA A 254 -7.22 -0.23 10.37
C ALA A 254 -7.72 -0.98 11.60
N ALA A 255 -9.04 -0.99 11.83
CA ALA A 255 -9.65 -1.75 12.92
C ALA A 255 -9.34 -3.25 12.79
N ILE A 256 -9.50 -3.84 11.61
CA ILE A 256 -9.16 -5.24 11.36
C ILE A 256 -7.69 -5.52 11.69
N LEU A 257 -6.76 -4.68 11.21
CA LEU A 257 -5.32 -4.84 11.47
C LEU A 257 -4.95 -4.71 12.94
N ILE A 258 -5.58 -3.79 13.66
CA ILE A 258 -5.30 -3.55 15.08
C ILE A 258 -5.88 -4.68 15.94
N PHE A 259 -7.13 -5.09 15.71
CA PHE A 259 -7.78 -6.16 16.48
C PHE A 259 -7.11 -7.52 16.26
N THR A 260 -6.59 -7.79 15.07
CA THR A 260 -5.83 -9.02 14.78
C THR A 260 -4.39 -8.96 15.26
N GLY A 261 -3.90 -7.78 15.68
CA GLY A 261 -2.52 -7.57 16.12
C GLY A 261 -1.48 -7.57 15.00
N VAL A 262 -1.91 -7.60 13.72
CA VAL A 262 -1.02 -7.58 12.55
C VAL A 262 -0.47 -6.16 12.32
N GLY A 263 -1.34 -5.15 12.41
CA GLY A 263 -0.95 -3.75 12.25
C GLY A 263 -0.52 -3.08 13.56
N SER A 264 0.52 -2.28 13.52
CA SER A 264 1.00 -1.54 14.68
C SER A 264 0.15 -0.30 14.96
N TRP A 265 -0.74 -0.35 15.95
CA TRP A 265 -1.51 0.81 16.38
C TRP A 265 -0.63 2.02 16.77
N ARG A 266 0.59 1.76 17.30
CA ARG A 266 1.55 2.81 17.66
C ARG A 266 2.01 3.59 16.44
N THR A 267 2.32 2.89 15.35
CA THR A 267 2.73 3.52 14.10
C THR A 267 1.57 4.33 13.52
N ILE A 268 0.39 3.73 13.42
CA ILE A 268 -0.81 4.38 12.86
C ILE A 268 -1.10 5.69 13.62
N LEU A 269 -1.28 5.61 14.95
CA LEU A 269 -1.58 6.79 15.76
C LEU A 269 -0.47 7.83 15.72
N ALA A 270 0.81 7.40 15.69
CA ALA A 270 1.94 8.31 15.61
C ALA A 270 1.97 9.09 14.28
N VAL A 271 1.65 8.44 13.15
CA VAL A 271 1.56 9.12 11.84
C VAL A 271 0.42 10.16 11.84
N PHE A 272 -0.75 9.79 12.33
CA PHE A 272 -1.88 10.73 12.45
C PHE A 272 -1.54 11.90 13.38
N ALA A 273 -0.92 11.63 14.54
CA ALA A 273 -0.50 12.67 15.47
C ALA A 273 0.56 13.60 14.85
N GLY A 274 1.55 13.05 14.14
CA GLY A 274 2.57 13.83 13.44
C GLY A 274 1.99 14.76 12.38
N GLY A 275 1.07 14.24 11.55
CA GLY A 275 0.36 15.04 10.56
C GLY A 275 -0.50 16.13 11.19
N TYR A 276 -1.23 15.81 12.26
CA TYR A 276 -2.04 16.79 12.99
C TYR A 276 -1.19 17.92 13.60
N ILE A 277 -0.07 17.57 14.28
CA ILE A 277 0.86 18.53 14.86
C ILE A 277 1.42 19.45 13.78
N MET A 278 1.87 18.89 12.65
CA MET A 278 2.44 19.70 11.57
C MET A 278 1.39 20.63 10.93
N GLY A 279 0.16 20.13 10.76
CA GLY A 279 -0.96 20.95 10.32
C GLY A 279 -1.26 22.12 11.27
N LEU A 280 -1.22 21.89 12.59
CA LEU A 280 -1.37 22.97 13.58
C LEU A 280 -0.26 24.02 13.47
N LEU A 281 0.99 23.59 13.28
CA LEU A 281 2.11 24.51 13.10
C LEU A 281 1.92 25.38 11.85
N PHE A 282 1.42 24.80 10.77
CA PHE A 282 1.11 25.55 9.56
C PHE A 282 -0.11 26.47 9.72
N ASN A 283 -1.13 26.06 10.46
CA ASN A 283 -2.26 26.96 10.76
C ASN A 283 -1.82 28.20 11.54
N LEU A 284 -0.77 28.10 12.38
CA LEU A 284 -0.18 29.28 13.06
C LEU A 284 0.57 30.20 12.09
N TRP A 285 1.11 29.67 11.00
CA TRP A 285 1.83 30.45 9.99
C TRP A 285 0.88 31.08 8.95
N GLY A 286 -0.05 30.32 8.39
CA GLY A 286 -1.16 30.79 7.55
C GLY A 286 -0.76 31.50 6.25
N ALA A 287 0.36 31.12 5.61
CA ALA A 287 0.89 31.82 4.44
C ALA A 287 0.23 31.44 3.10
N ASN A 288 -0.44 30.30 3.01
CA ASN A 288 -1.10 29.82 1.79
C ASN A 288 -2.35 28.99 2.12
N GLU A 289 -3.15 28.62 1.11
CA GLU A 289 -4.40 27.86 1.27
C GLU A 289 -4.17 26.49 1.96
N PHE A 290 -3.05 25.81 1.70
CA PHE A 290 -2.71 24.60 2.42
C PHE A 290 -2.49 24.84 3.92
N MET A 291 -1.85 25.96 4.26
CA MET A 291 -1.59 26.32 5.66
C MET A 291 -2.82 26.81 6.40
N LEU A 292 -3.81 27.38 5.68
CA LEU A 292 -5.09 27.79 6.25
C LEU A 292 -6.05 26.61 6.47
N LEU A 293 -5.82 25.49 5.80
CA LEU A 293 -6.64 24.30 5.92
C LEU A 293 -6.60 23.75 7.38
N PRO A 294 -7.75 23.50 8.03
CA PRO A 294 -7.78 22.91 9.36
C PRO A 294 -7.00 21.60 9.43
N SER A 295 -6.17 21.43 10.46
CA SER A 295 -5.21 20.33 10.59
C SER A 295 -5.80 18.94 10.44
N HIS A 296 -7.02 18.71 10.94
CA HIS A 296 -7.72 17.42 10.84
C HIS A 296 -8.12 17.06 9.41
N ILE A 297 -8.31 18.05 8.53
CA ILE A 297 -8.68 17.83 7.13
C ILE A 297 -7.50 17.28 6.35
N HIS A 298 -6.28 17.71 6.64
CA HIS A 298 -5.09 17.14 6.05
C HIS A 298 -5.00 15.61 6.21
N LEU A 299 -5.57 15.07 7.30
CA LEU A 299 -5.51 13.65 7.62
C LEU A 299 -6.48 12.80 6.80
N ILE A 300 -7.56 13.41 6.29
CA ILE A 300 -8.59 12.72 5.50
C ILE A 300 -8.44 12.93 3.99
N LEU A 301 -7.63 13.90 3.56
CA LEU A 301 -7.42 14.18 2.14
C LEU A 301 -6.28 13.35 1.54
N GLY A 302 -6.50 12.89 0.30
CA GLY A 302 -5.54 12.13 -0.48
C GLY A 302 -5.22 10.77 0.16
N GLY A 303 -4.02 10.24 -0.13
CA GLY A 303 -3.57 8.95 0.38
C GLY A 303 -2.99 8.97 1.81
N PHE A 304 -3.19 10.05 2.61
CA PHE A 304 -2.60 10.15 3.95
C PHE A 304 -3.03 8.99 4.85
N ALA A 305 -4.34 8.79 4.99
CA ALA A 305 -4.89 7.71 5.83
C ALA A 305 -4.48 6.32 5.32
N PHE A 306 -4.51 6.10 4.00
CA PHE A 306 -4.10 4.85 3.38
C PHE A 306 -2.62 4.52 3.65
N GLY A 307 -1.75 5.49 3.43
CA GLY A 307 -0.32 5.35 3.72
C GLY A 307 -0.03 5.12 5.19
N ALA A 308 -0.73 5.81 6.11
CA ALA A 308 -0.58 5.63 7.55
C ALA A 308 -0.97 4.23 8.02
N VAL A 309 -2.03 3.65 7.45
CA VAL A 309 -2.60 2.37 7.89
C VAL A 309 -1.91 1.17 7.23
N PHE A 310 -1.71 1.20 5.91
CA PHE A 310 -1.29 0.01 5.15
C PHE A 310 0.18 0.03 4.71
N MET A 311 0.81 1.21 4.63
CA MET A 311 2.16 1.33 4.10
C MET A 311 3.20 1.67 5.17
N ALA A 312 2.89 2.59 6.09
CA ALA A 312 3.79 2.92 7.19
C ALA A 312 3.88 1.81 8.25
N THR A 313 2.95 0.87 8.24
CA THR A 313 2.92 -0.30 9.14
C THR A 313 3.58 -1.54 8.54
N ASP A 314 4.19 -1.44 7.35
CA ASP A 314 4.90 -2.56 6.71
C ASP A 314 5.92 -3.18 7.68
N PRO A 315 5.80 -4.48 8.01
CA PRO A 315 6.64 -5.11 9.02
C PRO A 315 8.12 -5.19 8.64
N VAL A 316 8.45 -5.06 7.36
CA VAL A 316 9.84 -5.15 6.88
C VAL A 316 10.55 -3.79 6.95
N THR A 317 9.91 -2.75 6.44
CA THR A 317 10.54 -1.43 6.25
C THR A 317 10.28 -0.45 7.37
N ALA A 318 9.27 -0.74 8.23
CA ALA A 318 8.99 0.09 9.40
C ALA A 318 9.94 -0.19 10.56
N SER A 319 10.05 0.77 11.49
CA SER A 319 10.78 0.59 12.75
C SER A 319 10.24 -0.61 13.54
N GLN A 320 11.14 -1.39 14.15
CA GLN A 320 10.81 -2.61 14.90
C GLN A 320 10.58 -2.32 16.40
N THR A 321 11.28 -1.32 16.96
CA THR A 321 11.16 -1.00 18.38
C THR A 321 9.90 -0.18 18.68
N ASN A 322 9.28 -0.39 19.83
CA ASN A 322 8.06 0.32 20.21
C ASN A 322 8.25 1.86 20.29
N LYS A 323 9.42 2.32 20.71
CA LYS A 323 9.76 3.75 20.73
C LYS A 323 10.07 4.26 19.33
N GLY A 324 10.81 3.46 18.53
CA GLY A 324 11.12 3.79 17.16
C GLY A 324 9.85 3.92 16.31
N LYS A 325 8.85 3.04 16.48
CA LYS A 325 7.54 3.14 15.81
C LYS A 325 6.85 4.49 16.04
N ILE A 326 6.92 5.00 17.27
CA ILE A 326 6.33 6.31 17.61
C ILE A 326 7.14 7.44 16.96
N ILE A 327 8.47 7.41 17.08
CA ILE A 327 9.34 8.46 16.53
C ILE A 327 9.23 8.52 15.01
N VAL A 328 9.41 7.38 14.35
CA VAL A 328 9.33 7.27 12.89
C VAL A 328 7.94 7.63 12.39
N GLY A 329 6.88 7.16 13.07
CA GLY A 329 5.50 7.49 12.72
C GLY A 329 5.21 9.00 12.79
N ILE A 330 5.61 9.68 13.87
CA ILE A 330 5.47 11.15 13.99
C ILE A 330 6.22 11.85 12.84
N LEU A 331 7.45 11.44 12.56
CA LEU A 331 8.24 12.02 11.48
C LEU A 331 7.61 11.80 10.10
N ILE A 332 7.07 10.61 9.81
CA ILE A 332 6.34 10.35 8.56
C ILE A 332 5.16 11.32 8.44
N GLY A 333 4.33 11.45 9.48
CA GLY A 333 3.17 12.34 9.45
C GLY A 333 3.56 13.80 9.26
N MET A 334 4.57 14.28 9.96
CA MET A 334 5.09 15.65 9.81
C MET A 334 5.65 15.90 8.41
N LEU A 335 6.49 15.00 7.91
CA LEU A 335 7.07 15.11 6.57
C LEU A 335 6.02 15.06 5.47
N ALA A 336 4.99 14.24 5.60
CA ALA A 336 3.91 14.15 4.62
C ALA A 336 3.21 15.50 4.45
N ILE A 337 2.86 16.15 5.54
CA ILE A 337 2.22 17.48 5.49
C ILE A 337 3.21 18.56 5.03
N LEU A 338 4.47 18.50 5.47
CA LEU A 338 5.53 19.42 5.03
C LEU A 338 5.72 19.34 3.50
N ILE A 339 5.86 18.14 2.95
CA ILE A 339 6.00 17.94 1.50
C ILE A 339 4.74 18.46 0.77
N ARG A 340 3.54 18.17 1.29
CA ARG A 340 2.27 18.62 0.73
C ARG A 340 2.20 20.14 0.57
N VAL A 341 2.66 20.88 1.57
CA VAL A 341 2.59 22.34 1.61
C VAL A 341 3.64 23.00 0.73
N PHE A 342 4.86 22.44 0.69
CA PHE A 342 6.00 23.06 -0.02
C PHE A 342 6.25 22.49 -1.42
N ASN A 343 5.65 21.36 -1.78
CA ASN A 343 5.85 20.76 -3.11
C ASN A 343 4.53 20.71 -3.91
N PRO A 344 4.20 21.76 -4.67
CA PRO A 344 2.98 21.79 -5.49
C PRO A 344 2.97 20.75 -6.60
N ALA A 345 4.12 20.26 -7.04
CA ALA A 345 4.20 19.18 -8.04
C ALA A 345 3.77 17.82 -7.50
N TYR A 346 3.82 17.63 -6.18
CA TYR A 346 3.37 16.41 -5.51
C TYR A 346 2.63 16.73 -4.20
N PRO A 347 1.40 17.26 -4.28
CA PRO A 347 0.66 17.74 -3.10
C PRO A 347 0.17 16.62 -2.17
N GLU A 348 0.38 15.36 -2.49
CA GLU A 348 0.01 14.23 -1.63
C GLU A 348 0.99 14.00 -0.48
N GLY A 349 2.29 14.03 -0.75
CA GLY A 349 3.38 13.98 0.23
C GLY A 349 3.68 12.62 0.85
N MET A 350 2.68 11.74 1.01
CA MET A 350 2.77 10.53 1.86
C MET A 350 3.76 9.49 1.34
N MET A 351 3.80 9.24 0.02
CA MET A 351 4.72 8.29 -0.59
C MET A 351 6.18 8.66 -0.30
N LEU A 352 6.55 9.91 -0.54
CA LEU A 352 7.93 10.37 -0.35
C LEU A 352 8.32 10.37 1.12
N ALA A 353 7.40 10.74 2.02
CA ALA A 353 7.62 10.74 3.46
C ALA A 353 7.92 9.31 3.97
N ILE A 354 7.14 8.32 3.55
CA ILE A 354 7.35 6.92 3.96
C ILE A 354 8.66 6.39 3.39
N LEU A 355 8.90 6.57 2.07
CA LEU A 355 10.14 6.08 1.43
C LEU A 355 11.38 6.69 2.09
N PHE A 356 11.36 8.00 2.40
CA PHE A 356 12.44 8.68 3.10
C PHE A 356 12.65 8.07 4.50
N MET A 357 11.59 7.91 5.26
CA MET A 357 11.69 7.38 6.63
C MET A 357 12.02 5.89 6.68
N ASN A 358 11.71 5.10 5.65
CA ASN A 358 12.14 3.70 5.56
C ASN A 358 13.68 3.58 5.62
N VAL A 359 14.40 4.51 4.97
CA VAL A 359 15.87 4.54 5.01
C VAL A 359 16.39 4.86 6.41
N PHE A 360 15.68 5.70 7.16
CA PHE A 360 16.10 6.14 8.51
C PHE A 360 15.54 5.27 9.64
N ALA A 361 14.55 4.45 9.41
CA ALA A 361 13.94 3.60 10.44
C ALA A 361 14.96 2.70 11.17
N PRO A 362 15.91 2.02 10.47
CA PRO A 362 16.94 1.22 11.14
C PRO A 362 17.87 2.07 12.01
N LEU A 363 18.20 3.29 11.60
CA LEU A 363 19.01 4.22 12.38
C LEU A 363 18.33 4.61 13.69
N VAL A 364 17.04 4.94 13.64
CA VAL A 364 16.25 5.26 14.83
C VAL A 364 16.21 4.06 15.79
N ASP A 365 15.98 2.84 15.25
CA ASP A 365 15.98 1.62 16.06
C ASP A 365 17.34 1.35 16.71
N HIS A 366 18.44 1.58 15.99
CA HIS A 366 19.79 1.45 16.54
C HIS A 366 19.96 2.33 17.78
N TYR A 367 19.64 3.61 17.72
CA TYR A 367 19.77 4.51 18.88
C TYR A 367 18.84 4.12 20.05
N VAL A 368 17.63 3.64 19.75
CA VAL A 368 16.70 3.16 20.79
C VAL A 368 17.26 1.92 21.50
N VAL A 369 17.83 0.98 20.75
CA VAL A 369 18.46 -0.23 21.31
C VAL A 369 19.69 0.12 22.13
N GLU A 370 20.57 0.97 21.62
CA GLU A 370 21.76 1.43 22.32
C GLU A 370 21.44 2.13 23.66
N ALA A 371 20.44 3.01 23.66
CA ALA A 371 19.95 3.65 24.88
C ALA A 371 19.41 2.63 25.90
N ASN A 372 18.75 1.55 25.44
CA ASN A 372 18.30 0.46 26.31
C ASN A 372 19.47 -0.34 26.89
N ILE A 373 20.50 -0.64 26.09
CA ILE A 373 21.71 -1.33 26.54
C ILE A 373 22.41 -0.49 27.61
N LYS A 374 22.67 0.80 27.35
CA LYS A 374 23.29 1.72 28.32
C LYS A 374 22.52 1.77 29.63
N ARG A 375 21.17 1.80 29.59
CA ARG A 375 20.33 1.79 30.79
C ARG A 375 20.44 0.48 31.58
N ARG A 376 20.52 -0.68 30.89
CA ARG A 376 20.72 -1.99 31.56
C ARG A 376 22.08 -2.08 32.22
N LEU A 377 23.15 -1.66 31.52
CA LEU A 377 24.51 -1.66 32.07
C LEU A 377 24.65 -0.76 33.33
N LYS A 378 23.94 0.36 33.40
CA LYS A 378 23.91 1.18 34.63
C LYS A 378 23.32 0.45 35.83
N ARG A 379 22.32 -0.44 35.61
CA ARG A 379 21.71 -1.22 36.69
C ARG A 379 22.60 -2.36 37.22
N VAL A 380 23.50 -2.87 36.37
CA VAL A 380 24.45 -3.94 36.78
C VAL A 380 25.63 -3.35 37.56
N LYS A 381 25.93 -2.04 37.36
CA LYS A 381 27.00 -1.35 38.08
C LYS A 381 26.56 -0.72 39.40
N ALA A 382 25.25 -0.66 39.67
CA ALA A 382 24.66 -0.23 40.93
C ALA A 382 24.30 -1.43 41.79
#